data_9d86fc251a89673fd8b923f9d0b8adcf
#
_entry.id   9d86fc251a89673fd8b923f9d0b8adcf
#
_cell.length_a   1.000
_cell.length_b   1.000
_cell.length_c   1.000
_cell.angle_alpha   90.00
_cell.angle_beta   90.00
_cell.angle_gamma   90.00
#
_symmetry.space_group_name_H-M   'P 1'
#
loop_
_entity.id
_entity.type
_entity.pdbx_description
1 polymer ?
#
loop_
_entity_poly.entity_id
_entity_poly.type
_entity_poly.pdbx_seq_one_letter_code
_entity_poly.pdbx_strand_id
1 'polypeptide(L)'
;MLRGKLVIQIEWRFNRPIQRACIWASLLLMFLSSGARVADVKAETLKAWDDYLAAANAQMQQRMSAAHPFLLADEDPAHAAKLRNGEILVFPAAQHIPKRVPSGLIHDWYGEVFIPDVTLLHVVQVLRGYERYKDVFKPVVVDSRIITSSESQDQFYMLLVNESLISKTALDIDYRSSYFRLGDRRGYKISQSTRIQELAGYGTDHQRMLPPDQGTGLIWRAFDITRFEERDGGTYIEVEEIVLSRDIPASLRWIVDPIVRRVSRGSVTTSLRQIRDAARLAPRRGEQSAECGRCFIGPTCVVVTPPRLPSDSFSSGEYMPPSAHWRRLR
;
A
#
# COMPACT_ATOMS: atom_id res chain seq x y z
N MET A 1 34.36 -20.51 60.99
CA MET A 1 34.13 -19.55 59.90
C MET A 1 34.03 -20.32 58.61
N LEU A 2 32.80 -20.62 58.14
CA LEU A 2 32.53 -21.31 56.89
C LEU A 2 31.58 -20.45 56.10
N ARG A 3 32.05 -19.82 54.98
CA ARG A 3 31.27 -19.07 54.00
C ARG A 3 30.71 -20.07 53.00
N GLY A 4 29.41 -20.38 53.09
CA GLY A 4 28.67 -21.08 52.03
C GLY A 4 28.36 -20.14 50.87
N LYS A 5 28.85 -20.47 49.69
CA LYS A 5 28.44 -19.83 48.43
C LYS A 5 27.13 -20.45 47.96
N LEU A 6 26.08 -19.67 47.98
CA LEU A 6 24.79 -20.04 47.38
C LEU A 6 24.92 -19.90 45.85
N VAL A 7 25.00 -21.02 45.16
CA VAL A 7 24.93 -21.06 43.68
C VAL A 7 23.46 -21.22 43.30
N ILE A 8 22.86 -20.12 42.78
CA ILE A 8 21.52 -20.17 42.21
C ILE A 8 21.66 -20.77 40.81
N GLN A 9 21.27 -22.03 40.66
CA GLN A 9 21.08 -22.64 39.34
C GLN A 9 19.74 -22.15 38.75
N ILE A 10 19.78 -21.28 37.76
CA ILE A 10 18.61 -20.89 36.96
C ILE A 10 18.43 -21.98 35.89
N GLU A 11 17.54 -22.95 36.16
CA GLU A 11 17.09 -23.90 35.13
C GLU A 11 16.19 -23.18 34.12
N TRP A 12 16.71 -22.91 32.94
CA TRP A 12 15.92 -22.48 31.78
C TRP A 12 15.09 -23.66 31.28
N ARG A 13 13.86 -23.80 31.77
CA ARG A 13 12.87 -24.69 31.16
C ARG A 13 12.37 -24.05 29.84
N PHE A 14 13.08 -24.31 28.77
CA PHE A 14 12.59 -24.00 27.42
C PHE A 14 11.38 -24.87 27.10
N ASN A 15 10.25 -24.20 26.84
CA ASN A 15 8.99 -24.85 26.53
C ASN A 15 9.09 -25.59 25.17
N ARG A 16 9.03 -26.94 25.22
CA ARG A 16 9.21 -27.83 24.05
C ARG A 16 8.40 -27.47 22.77
N PRO A 17 7.17 -26.91 22.85
CA PRO A 17 6.46 -26.49 21.64
C PRO A 17 7.10 -25.31 20.94
N ILE A 18 7.75 -24.37 21.66
CA ILE A 18 8.43 -23.20 21.07
C ILE A 18 9.71 -23.65 20.34
N GLN A 19 10.46 -24.57 20.88
CA GLN A 19 11.65 -25.15 20.20
C GLN A 19 11.27 -25.86 18.89
N ARG A 20 10.17 -26.64 18.89
CA ARG A 20 9.68 -27.28 17.67
C ARG A 20 9.22 -26.26 16.63
N ALA A 21 8.51 -25.22 17.04
CA ALA A 21 8.11 -24.12 16.14
C ALA A 21 9.34 -23.38 15.56
N CYS A 22 10.37 -23.14 16.35
CA CYS A 22 11.62 -22.52 15.87
C CYS A 22 12.39 -23.43 14.91
N ILE A 23 12.45 -24.75 15.17
CA ILE A 23 13.12 -25.71 14.26
C ILE A 23 12.38 -25.80 12.92
N TRP A 24 11.05 -25.84 12.92
CA TRP A 24 10.26 -25.86 11.69
C TRP A 24 10.32 -24.52 10.94
N ALA A 25 10.33 -23.40 11.68
CA ALA A 25 10.57 -22.09 11.08
C ALA A 25 11.97 -22.01 10.45
N SER A 26 13.01 -22.52 11.13
CA SER A 26 14.39 -22.55 10.62
C SER A 26 14.55 -23.47 9.42
N LEU A 27 13.88 -24.62 9.36
CA LEU A 27 13.85 -25.50 8.20
C LEU A 27 13.14 -24.86 7.00
N LEU A 28 12.00 -24.21 7.23
CA LEU A 28 11.29 -23.45 6.20
C LEU A 28 12.18 -22.31 5.67
N LEU A 29 12.94 -21.68 6.55
CA LEU A 29 13.90 -20.63 6.22
C LEU A 29 15.10 -21.15 5.40
N MET A 30 15.62 -22.32 5.68
CA MET A 30 16.70 -22.94 4.88
C MET A 30 16.24 -23.27 3.46
N PHE A 31 14.97 -23.63 3.26
CA PHE A 31 14.41 -23.82 1.90
C PHE A 31 14.18 -22.51 1.16
N LEU A 32 13.93 -21.41 1.85
CA LEU A 32 13.83 -20.06 1.27
C LEU A 32 15.21 -19.44 0.98
N SER A 33 16.23 -19.83 1.74
CA SER A 33 17.63 -19.35 1.58
C SER A 33 18.45 -20.18 0.58
N SER A 34 17.92 -21.29 0.04
CA SER A 34 18.56 -22.04 -1.06
C SER A 34 18.57 -21.21 -2.33
N GLY A 35 19.50 -20.25 -2.39
CA GLY A 35 19.77 -19.35 -3.50
C GLY A 35 18.47 -18.77 -4.06
N ALA A 36 18.09 -17.57 -3.62
CA ALA A 36 17.04 -16.81 -4.27
C ALA A 36 17.42 -16.68 -5.74
N ARG A 37 17.04 -17.67 -6.54
CA ARG A 37 17.23 -17.60 -7.99
C ARG A 37 16.47 -16.37 -8.44
N VAL A 38 17.19 -15.43 -9.00
CA VAL A 38 16.60 -14.31 -9.71
C VAL A 38 15.55 -14.91 -10.63
N ALA A 39 14.31 -14.58 -10.41
CA ALA A 39 13.20 -15.00 -11.26
C ALA A 39 12.89 -13.87 -12.22
N ASP A 40 12.49 -14.23 -13.43
CA ASP A 40 11.97 -13.29 -14.41
C ASP A 40 10.45 -13.41 -14.47
N VAL A 41 9.76 -12.27 -14.58
CA VAL A 41 8.33 -12.29 -14.85
C VAL A 41 8.09 -12.72 -16.30
N LYS A 42 7.13 -13.61 -16.52
CA LYS A 42 6.85 -14.15 -17.86
C LYS A 42 5.77 -13.35 -18.58
N ALA A 43 5.81 -13.36 -19.90
CA ALA A 43 4.82 -12.66 -20.73
C ALA A 43 3.38 -13.12 -20.47
N GLU A 44 3.18 -14.43 -20.26
CA GLU A 44 1.86 -14.98 -19.90
C GLU A 44 1.37 -14.52 -18.54
N THR A 45 2.29 -14.28 -17.58
CA THR A 45 1.97 -13.71 -16.25
C THR A 45 1.48 -12.28 -16.38
N LEU A 46 2.19 -11.48 -17.19
CA LEU A 46 1.81 -10.09 -17.45
C LEU A 46 0.48 -10.00 -18.20
N LYS A 47 0.26 -10.87 -19.17
CA LYS A 47 -1.05 -10.92 -19.85
C LYS A 47 -2.19 -11.23 -18.86
N ALA A 48 -2.01 -12.20 -17.98
CA ALA A 48 -3.02 -12.55 -16.98
C ALA A 48 -3.25 -11.42 -15.98
N TRP A 49 -2.21 -10.64 -15.66
CA TRP A 49 -2.29 -9.43 -14.87
C TRP A 49 -3.13 -8.35 -15.58
N ASP A 50 -2.84 -8.07 -16.84
CA ASP A 50 -3.57 -7.07 -17.63
C ASP A 50 -5.05 -7.45 -17.78
N ASP A 51 -5.36 -8.72 -18.05
CA ASP A 51 -6.73 -9.25 -18.11
C ASP A 51 -7.46 -9.06 -16.75
N TYR A 52 -6.75 -9.26 -15.63
CA TYR A 52 -7.29 -9.06 -14.28
C TYR A 52 -7.61 -7.59 -14.01
N LEU A 53 -6.69 -6.70 -14.32
CA LEU A 53 -6.90 -5.26 -14.15
C LEU A 53 -8.03 -4.73 -15.06
N ALA A 54 -8.17 -5.27 -16.27
CA ALA A 54 -9.29 -4.92 -17.14
C ALA A 54 -10.64 -5.27 -16.47
N ALA A 55 -10.73 -6.43 -15.80
CA ALA A 55 -11.94 -6.82 -15.06
C ALA A 55 -12.18 -5.93 -13.84
N ALA A 56 -11.14 -5.63 -13.04
CA ALA A 56 -11.25 -4.73 -11.88
C ALA A 56 -11.69 -3.31 -12.30
N ASN A 57 -11.12 -2.79 -13.38
CA ASN A 57 -11.54 -1.50 -13.94
C ASN A 57 -13.00 -1.53 -14.45
N ALA A 58 -13.44 -2.61 -15.10
CA ALA A 58 -14.83 -2.76 -15.53
C ALA A 58 -15.79 -2.77 -14.33
N GLN A 59 -15.43 -3.47 -13.24
CA GLN A 59 -16.20 -3.48 -12.00
C GLN A 59 -16.24 -2.08 -11.36
N MET A 60 -15.10 -1.36 -11.37
CA MET A 60 -15.06 0.03 -10.91
C MET A 60 -16.03 0.90 -11.70
N GLN A 61 -16.07 0.79 -13.04
CA GLN A 61 -16.99 1.55 -13.88
C GLN A 61 -18.46 1.25 -13.56
N GLN A 62 -18.80 0.01 -13.24
CA GLN A 62 -20.16 -0.33 -12.81
C GLN A 62 -20.54 0.40 -11.51
N ARG A 63 -19.62 0.54 -10.55
CA ARG A 63 -19.83 1.28 -9.31
C ARG A 63 -19.96 2.79 -9.50
N MET A 64 -19.56 3.32 -10.66
CA MET A 64 -19.77 4.72 -11.02
C MET A 64 -21.20 4.99 -11.48
N SER A 65 -21.96 3.94 -11.83
CA SER A 65 -23.37 4.07 -12.21
C SER A 65 -24.27 4.22 -10.98
N ALA A 66 -25.37 4.94 -11.14
CA ALA A 66 -26.35 5.11 -10.06
C ALA A 66 -27.04 3.81 -9.64
N ALA A 67 -26.84 2.71 -10.36
CA ALA A 67 -27.44 1.40 -10.07
C ALA A 67 -26.67 0.62 -8.99
N HIS A 68 -25.47 1.04 -8.65
CA HIS A 68 -24.61 0.36 -7.68
C HIS A 68 -24.13 1.33 -6.59
N PRO A 69 -23.94 0.87 -5.34
CA PRO A 69 -23.29 1.63 -4.30
C PRO A 69 -21.86 2.03 -4.70
N PHE A 70 -21.48 3.27 -4.39
CA PHE A 70 -20.14 3.76 -4.66
C PHE A 70 -19.11 3.11 -3.72
N LEU A 71 -19.45 2.94 -2.45
CA LEU A 71 -18.65 2.28 -1.43
C LEU A 71 -19.28 0.92 -1.04
N LEU A 72 -18.45 -0.06 -0.70
CA LEU A 72 -18.91 -1.35 -0.15
C LEU A 72 -19.64 -1.18 1.18
N ALA A 73 -19.28 -0.17 1.97
CA ALA A 73 -19.98 0.19 3.19
C ALA A 73 -21.49 0.44 3.00
N ASP A 74 -21.94 0.74 1.77
CA ASP A 74 -23.35 1.00 1.45
C ASP A 74 -24.13 -0.26 1.09
N GLU A 75 -23.42 -1.37 0.87
CA GLU A 75 -24.05 -2.67 0.56
C GLU A 75 -24.59 -3.36 1.81
N ASP A 76 -24.00 -3.07 2.99
CA ASP A 76 -24.40 -3.64 4.28
C ASP A 76 -24.41 -2.59 5.40
N PRO A 77 -25.57 -2.22 5.96
CA PRO A 77 -25.69 -1.28 7.08
C PRO A 77 -24.87 -1.68 8.32
N ALA A 78 -24.70 -2.98 8.59
CA ALA A 78 -23.87 -3.46 9.69
C ALA A 78 -22.38 -3.17 9.42
N HIS A 79 -21.95 -3.22 8.17
CA HIS A 79 -20.61 -2.85 7.72
C HIS A 79 -20.34 -1.36 7.99
N ALA A 80 -21.23 -0.49 7.49
CA ALA A 80 -21.14 0.95 7.74
C ALA A 80 -21.12 1.29 9.25
N ALA A 81 -21.90 0.57 10.08
CA ALA A 81 -21.91 0.78 11.53
C ALA A 81 -20.56 0.46 12.17
N LYS A 82 -19.88 -0.63 11.79
CA LYS A 82 -18.54 -1.00 12.29
C LYS A 82 -17.52 0.08 11.93
N LEU A 83 -17.54 0.58 10.71
CA LEU A 83 -16.64 1.66 10.27
C LEU A 83 -16.84 2.93 11.11
N ARG A 84 -18.10 3.35 11.34
CA ARG A 84 -18.39 4.52 12.20
C ARG A 84 -17.99 4.31 13.65
N ASN A 85 -17.95 3.07 14.14
CA ASN A 85 -17.43 2.72 15.46
C ASN A 85 -15.88 2.69 15.50
N GLY A 86 -15.21 3.06 14.41
CA GLY A 86 -13.74 3.19 14.35
C GLY A 86 -12.99 1.92 13.93
N GLU A 87 -13.71 0.88 13.53
CA GLU A 87 -13.07 -0.33 13.01
C GLU A 87 -12.44 -0.05 11.64
N ILE A 88 -11.35 -0.77 11.34
CA ILE A 88 -10.76 -0.87 10.02
C ILE A 88 -11.12 -2.27 9.52
N LEU A 89 -11.82 -2.33 8.40
CA LEU A 89 -12.26 -3.58 7.83
C LEU A 89 -11.35 -3.96 6.65
N VAL A 90 -10.84 -5.19 6.66
CA VAL A 90 -9.98 -5.70 5.56
C VAL A 90 -10.40 -7.13 5.24
N PHE A 91 -10.70 -7.37 3.98
CA PHE A 91 -11.17 -8.67 3.48
C PHE A 91 -10.69 -8.91 2.04
N PRO A 92 -10.57 -10.18 1.63
CA PRO A 92 -10.18 -10.50 0.26
C PRO A 92 -11.29 -10.16 -0.73
N ALA A 93 -10.93 -9.71 -1.93
CA ALA A 93 -11.88 -9.37 -2.99
C ALA A 93 -12.69 -10.59 -3.50
N ALA A 94 -12.15 -11.80 -3.33
CA ALA A 94 -12.83 -13.04 -3.66
C ALA A 94 -12.49 -14.15 -2.67
N GLN A 95 -13.30 -15.22 -2.66
CA GLN A 95 -13.12 -16.36 -1.76
C GLN A 95 -11.75 -17.03 -1.88
N HIS A 96 -11.18 -17.04 -3.09
CA HIS A 96 -9.90 -17.70 -3.39
C HIS A 96 -8.81 -16.67 -3.75
N ILE A 97 -8.36 -15.89 -2.75
CA ILE A 97 -7.20 -15.01 -2.87
C ILE A 97 -6.05 -15.61 -2.06
N PRO A 98 -4.79 -15.64 -2.60
CA PRO A 98 -4.37 -15.12 -3.91
C PRO A 98 -4.92 -15.93 -5.09
N LYS A 99 -5.27 -15.24 -6.17
CA LYS A 99 -5.65 -15.87 -7.44
C LYS A 99 -4.39 -16.34 -8.17
N ARG A 100 -4.40 -17.59 -8.61
CA ARG A 100 -3.29 -18.15 -9.38
C ARG A 100 -3.37 -17.75 -10.83
N VAL A 101 -2.24 -17.34 -11.35
CA VAL A 101 -2.00 -17.06 -12.77
C VAL A 101 -0.74 -17.81 -13.22
N PRO A 102 -0.47 -17.96 -14.52
CA PRO A 102 0.76 -18.58 -14.98
C PRO A 102 1.99 -17.97 -14.31
N SER A 103 2.78 -18.76 -13.60
CA SER A 103 4.01 -18.37 -12.89
C SER A 103 3.86 -17.21 -11.87
N GLY A 104 2.64 -16.90 -11.41
CA GLY A 104 2.38 -15.79 -10.50
C GLY A 104 1.15 -15.96 -9.63
N LEU A 105 1.02 -15.05 -8.66
CA LEU A 105 -0.11 -14.92 -7.76
C LEU A 105 -0.62 -13.49 -7.78
N ILE A 106 -1.93 -13.31 -7.92
CA ILE A 106 -2.59 -12.02 -7.76
C ILE A 106 -3.25 -11.98 -6.38
N HIS A 107 -2.80 -11.02 -5.57
CA HIS A 107 -3.34 -10.69 -4.26
C HIS A 107 -4.28 -9.50 -4.45
N ASP A 108 -5.53 -9.64 -4.06
CA ASP A 108 -6.54 -8.60 -4.20
C ASP A 108 -7.32 -8.47 -2.89
N TRP A 109 -7.23 -7.29 -2.29
CA TRP A 109 -7.76 -7.01 -0.95
C TRP A 109 -8.50 -5.70 -0.93
N TYR A 110 -9.70 -5.73 -0.34
CA TYR A 110 -10.41 -4.53 0.06
C TYR A 110 -10.03 -4.13 1.47
N GLY A 111 -9.92 -2.83 1.67
CA GLY A 111 -9.76 -2.23 2.98
C GLY A 111 -10.63 -0.99 3.11
N GLU A 112 -11.25 -0.79 4.27
CA GLU A 112 -12.15 0.32 4.52
C GLU A 112 -11.90 0.95 5.88
N VAL A 113 -12.03 2.27 5.94
CA VAL A 113 -11.97 3.04 7.18
C VAL A 113 -12.86 4.27 7.09
N PHE A 114 -13.50 4.64 8.22
CA PHE A 114 -14.15 5.93 8.40
C PHE A 114 -13.28 6.82 9.29
N ILE A 115 -13.12 8.08 8.91
CA ILE A 115 -12.32 9.06 9.64
C ILE A 115 -13.26 10.21 10.05
N PRO A 116 -13.73 10.24 11.33
CA PRO A 116 -14.60 11.30 11.81
C PRO A 116 -13.87 12.65 11.83
N ASP A 117 -14.63 13.72 11.64
CA ASP A 117 -14.18 15.12 11.68
C ASP A 117 -13.07 15.47 10.67
N VAL A 118 -12.90 14.66 9.62
CA VAL A 118 -11.93 14.86 8.55
C VAL A 118 -12.66 15.09 7.23
N THR A 119 -12.30 16.15 6.52
CA THR A 119 -12.87 16.47 5.20
C THR A 119 -12.16 15.69 4.09
N LEU A 120 -12.81 15.58 2.94
CA LEU A 120 -12.22 15.01 1.72
C LEU A 120 -10.88 15.69 1.36
N LEU A 121 -10.80 17.01 1.54
CA LEU A 121 -9.58 17.77 1.25
C LEU A 121 -8.39 17.27 2.09
N HIS A 122 -8.57 17.02 3.39
CA HIS A 122 -7.50 16.50 4.25
C HIS A 122 -7.03 15.11 3.79
N VAL A 123 -7.96 14.24 3.40
CA VAL A 123 -7.63 12.92 2.84
C VAL A 123 -6.81 13.05 1.57
N VAL A 124 -7.25 13.89 0.63
CA VAL A 124 -6.53 14.12 -0.64
C VAL A 124 -5.15 14.73 -0.40
N GLN A 125 -5.00 15.64 0.57
CA GLN A 125 -3.70 16.20 0.96
C GLN A 125 -2.73 15.11 1.47
N VAL A 126 -3.22 14.16 2.26
CA VAL A 126 -2.38 13.01 2.70
C VAL A 126 -2.02 12.12 1.52
N LEU A 127 -3.00 11.79 0.67
CA LEU A 127 -2.79 10.91 -0.49
C LEU A 127 -1.90 11.53 -1.58
N ARG A 128 -1.82 12.86 -1.68
CA ARG A 128 -0.92 13.58 -2.60
C ARG A 128 0.37 14.07 -1.92
N GLY A 129 0.51 13.85 -0.62
CA GLY A 129 1.71 14.22 0.15
C GLY A 129 2.86 13.24 -0.03
N TYR A 130 3.24 12.91 -1.26
CA TYR A 130 4.20 11.84 -1.58
C TYR A 130 5.55 12.00 -0.90
N GLU A 131 6.05 13.22 -0.72
CA GLU A 131 7.32 13.48 -0.03
C GLU A 131 7.29 13.09 1.44
N ARG A 132 6.09 13.02 2.03
CA ARG A 132 5.86 12.63 3.42
C ARG A 132 5.55 11.14 3.59
N TYR A 133 5.46 10.37 2.53
CA TYR A 133 5.15 8.94 2.62
C TYR A 133 6.18 8.20 3.46
N LYS A 134 7.46 8.56 3.39
CA LYS A 134 8.52 8.06 4.28
C LYS A 134 8.26 8.35 5.77
N ASP A 135 7.46 9.35 6.10
CA ASP A 135 7.07 9.68 7.47
C ASP A 135 5.75 9.04 7.87
N VAL A 136 4.79 8.99 6.94
CA VAL A 136 3.46 8.41 7.15
C VAL A 136 3.50 6.89 7.18
N PHE A 137 4.19 6.25 6.23
CA PHE A 137 4.18 4.79 6.05
C PHE A 137 5.41 4.10 6.63
N LYS A 138 5.93 4.62 7.76
CA LYS A 138 7.00 3.95 8.52
C LYS A 138 6.55 2.59 9.04
N PRO A 139 7.47 1.61 9.15
CA PRO A 139 8.88 1.62 8.74
C PRO A 139 9.09 1.18 7.28
N VAL A 140 8.03 0.85 6.54
CA VAL A 140 8.12 0.19 5.23
C VAL A 140 8.61 1.13 4.14
N VAL A 141 8.11 2.37 4.10
CA VAL A 141 8.60 3.39 3.17
C VAL A 141 9.77 4.13 3.82
N VAL A 142 10.96 3.99 3.26
CA VAL A 142 12.20 4.61 3.80
C VAL A 142 12.62 5.85 3.03
N ASP A 143 12.20 5.98 1.77
CA ASP A 143 12.34 7.20 0.97
C ASP A 143 11.14 7.36 0.05
N SER A 144 10.79 8.62 -0.25
CA SER A 144 9.68 8.96 -1.13
C SER A 144 9.82 10.39 -1.64
N ARG A 145 9.43 10.62 -2.90
CA ARG A 145 9.44 11.94 -3.53
C ARG A 145 8.47 12.03 -4.70
N ILE A 146 8.05 13.23 -5.00
CA ILE A 146 7.33 13.54 -6.23
C ILE A 146 8.32 13.54 -7.40
N ILE A 147 7.89 13.03 -8.56
CA ILE A 147 8.63 13.10 -9.83
C ILE A 147 7.99 14.17 -10.70
N THR A 148 6.69 14.05 -10.95
CA THR A 148 5.89 15.06 -11.67
C THR A 148 4.53 15.19 -11.02
N SER A 149 3.93 16.38 -11.08
CA SER A 149 2.57 16.62 -10.61
C SER A 149 1.81 17.49 -11.58
N SER A 150 0.58 17.12 -11.83
CA SER A 150 -0.40 17.91 -12.56
C SER A 150 -1.71 17.96 -11.78
N GLU A 151 -2.72 18.60 -12.33
CA GLU A 151 -4.02 18.70 -11.69
C GLU A 151 -4.65 17.34 -11.39
N SER A 152 -4.64 16.43 -12.35
CA SER A 152 -5.31 15.12 -12.28
C SER A 152 -4.38 13.92 -12.23
N GLN A 153 -3.07 14.12 -12.43
CA GLN A 153 -2.13 13.00 -12.48
C GLN A 153 -0.79 13.35 -11.84
N ASP A 154 -0.28 12.45 -11.03
CA ASP A 154 1.02 12.55 -10.38
C ASP A 154 1.89 11.35 -10.74
N GLN A 155 3.20 11.56 -10.80
CA GLN A 155 4.20 10.50 -10.79
C GLN A 155 5.07 10.68 -9.54
N PHE A 156 5.31 9.60 -8.84
CA PHE A 156 6.08 9.63 -7.60
C PHE A 156 6.90 8.35 -7.43
N TYR A 157 7.91 8.48 -6.62
CA TYR A 157 8.86 7.44 -6.27
C TYR A 157 8.68 7.00 -4.83
N MET A 158 8.89 5.70 -4.56
CA MET A 158 9.04 5.16 -3.21
C MET A 158 10.14 4.11 -3.17
N LEU A 159 10.91 4.11 -2.09
CA LEU A 159 11.77 3.01 -1.69
C LEU A 159 11.08 2.25 -0.56
N LEU A 160 10.65 1.03 -0.85
CA LEU A 160 10.05 0.13 0.13
C LEU A 160 11.10 -0.83 0.67
N VAL A 161 11.17 -0.97 1.99
CA VAL A 161 12.04 -1.96 2.64
C VAL A 161 11.21 -2.88 3.50
N ASN A 162 11.21 -4.15 3.13
CA ASN A 162 10.61 -5.21 3.93
C ASN A 162 11.74 -5.97 4.64
N GLU A 163 11.78 -5.83 5.95
CA GLU A 163 12.78 -6.47 6.79
C GLU A 163 12.13 -7.54 7.66
N SER A 164 12.64 -8.75 7.55
CA SER A 164 12.30 -9.88 8.40
C SER A 164 13.56 -10.35 9.14
N LEU A 165 13.43 -11.25 10.09
CA LEU A 165 14.57 -11.78 10.86
C LEU A 165 15.67 -12.40 9.99
N ILE A 166 15.37 -12.74 8.74
CA ILE A 166 16.23 -13.55 7.86
C ILE A 166 16.43 -12.99 6.47
N SER A 167 15.65 -12.01 6.08
CA SER A 167 15.74 -11.41 4.74
C SER A 167 15.36 -9.94 4.79
N LYS A 168 16.11 -9.16 4.03
CA LYS A 168 15.83 -7.74 3.80
C LYS A 168 15.71 -7.54 2.30
N THR A 169 14.50 -7.18 1.86
CA THR A 169 14.19 -6.90 0.47
C THR A 169 13.87 -5.43 0.33
N ALA A 170 14.56 -4.74 -0.57
CA ALA A 170 14.27 -3.36 -0.90
C ALA A 170 13.77 -3.27 -2.35
N LEU A 171 12.70 -2.51 -2.55
CA LEU A 171 12.06 -2.29 -3.84
C LEU A 171 12.07 -0.80 -4.16
N ASP A 172 12.71 -0.45 -5.26
CA ASP A 172 12.74 0.88 -5.86
C ASP A 172 11.58 0.97 -6.86
N ILE A 173 10.61 1.84 -6.57
CA ILE A 173 9.33 1.82 -7.28
C ILE A 173 8.94 3.21 -7.75
N ASP A 174 8.60 3.33 -9.03
CA ASP A 174 7.90 4.48 -9.57
C ASP A 174 6.41 4.17 -9.74
N TYR A 175 5.58 5.12 -9.37
CA TYR A 175 4.13 5.06 -9.47
C TYR A 175 3.59 6.19 -10.33
N ARG A 176 2.41 5.91 -10.94
CA ARG A 176 1.53 6.92 -11.53
C ARG A 176 0.19 6.85 -10.83
N SER A 177 -0.29 8.00 -10.34
CA SER A 177 -1.62 8.15 -9.76
C SER A 177 -2.46 9.10 -10.58
N SER A 178 -3.71 8.73 -10.84
CA SER A 178 -4.71 9.60 -11.47
C SER A 178 -5.86 9.82 -10.50
N TYR A 179 -6.32 11.08 -10.39
CA TYR A 179 -7.38 11.50 -9.47
C TYR A 179 -8.61 11.94 -10.26
N PHE A 180 -9.77 11.48 -9.81
CA PHE A 180 -11.06 11.72 -10.43
C PHE A 180 -12.05 12.26 -9.40
N ARG A 181 -12.56 13.46 -9.65
CA ARG A 181 -13.59 14.08 -8.80
C ARG A 181 -14.98 13.75 -9.33
N LEU A 182 -15.89 13.38 -8.43
CA LEU A 182 -17.28 13.05 -8.73
C LEU A 182 -18.23 13.98 -7.98
N GLY A 183 -18.02 15.28 -8.14
CA GLY A 183 -18.69 16.32 -7.35
C GLY A 183 -17.83 16.78 -6.18
N ASP A 184 -18.46 17.47 -5.21
CA ASP A 184 -17.71 18.17 -4.14
C ASP A 184 -17.29 17.26 -2.99
N ARG A 185 -17.98 16.15 -2.80
CA ARG A 185 -17.84 15.32 -1.58
C ARG A 185 -17.36 13.90 -1.84
N ARG A 186 -17.09 13.51 -3.09
CA ARG A 186 -16.58 12.19 -3.42
C ARG A 186 -15.69 12.19 -4.64
N GLY A 187 -14.83 11.18 -4.70
CA GLY A 187 -13.92 10.95 -5.81
C GLY A 187 -13.20 9.64 -5.64
N TYR A 188 -12.30 9.37 -6.56
CA TYR A 188 -11.43 8.20 -6.48
C TYR A 188 -10.07 8.49 -7.07
N LYS A 189 -9.12 7.64 -6.70
CA LYS A 189 -7.76 7.63 -7.22
C LYS A 189 -7.47 6.25 -7.79
N ILE A 190 -6.76 6.19 -8.90
CA ILE A 190 -6.16 4.97 -9.43
C ILE A 190 -4.64 5.16 -9.41
N SER A 191 -3.92 4.25 -8.76
CA SER A 191 -2.46 4.23 -8.80
C SER A 191 -1.95 2.92 -9.37
N GLN A 192 -0.86 3.00 -10.13
CA GLN A 192 -0.19 1.82 -10.66
C GLN A 192 1.32 2.01 -10.65
N SER A 193 2.04 0.93 -10.34
CA SER A 193 3.48 0.91 -10.51
C SER A 193 3.82 0.99 -12.00
N THR A 194 4.72 1.90 -12.35
CA THR A 194 5.26 2.02 -13.72
C THR A 194 6.62 1.35 -13.86
N ARG A 195 7.35 1.21 -12.74
CA ARG A 195 8.63 0.51 -12.64
C ARG A 195 8.76 -0.08 -11.24
N ILE A 196 9.20 -1.32 -11.15
CA ILE A 196 9.63 -1.95 -9.89
C ILE A 196 10.97 -2.61 -10.15
N GLN A 197 11.98 -2.27 -9.35
CA GLN A 197 13.29 -2.88 -9.35
C GLN A 197 13.71 -3.27 -7.93
N GLU A 198 14.28 -4.45 -7.78
CA GLU A 198 14.80 -4.91 -6.50
C GLU A 198 16.24 -4.46 -6.30
N LEU A 199 16.54 -3.96 -5.08
CA LEU A 199 17.90 -3.70 -4.64
C LEU A 199 18.40 -4.93 -3.87
N ALA A 200 19.14 -5.78 -4.54
CA ALA A 200 19.80 -6.92 -3.91
C ALA A 200 20.90 -6.43 -2.96
N GLY A 201 20.99 -7.04 -1.78
CA GLY A 201 22.00 -6.68 -0.78
C GLY A 201 21.81 -5.28 -0.18
N TYR A 202 20.58 -4.78 -0.12
CA TYR A 202 20.29 -3.45 0.40
C TYR A 202 20.88 -3.22 1.79
N GLY A 203 21.62 -2.11 1.92
CA GLY A 203 22.31 -1.71 3.15
C GLY A 203 23.64 -2.42 3.39
N THR A 204 24.20 -3.12 2.39
CA THR A 204 25.52 -3.74 2.42
C THR A 204 26.44 -3.18 1.32
N ASP A 205 27.72 -3.46 1.39
CA ASP A 205 28.71 -3.06 0.36
C ASP A 205 28.50 -3.77 -0.99
N HIS A 206 27.64 -4.79 -1.03
CA HIS A 206 27.27 -5.55 -2.24
C HIS A 206 25.91 -5.14 -2.81
N GLN A 207 25.37 -4.00 -2.37
CA GLN A 207 24.09 -3.50 -2.88
C GLN A 207 24.16 -3.24 -4.38
N ARG A 208 23.18 -3.77 -5.10
CA ARG A 208 23.05 -3.54 -6.54
C ARG A 208 21.58 -3.52 -6.95
N MET A 209 21.24 -2.69 -7.91
CA MET A 209 19.96 -2.68 -8.56
C MET A 209 19.85 -3.86 -9.52
N LEU A 210 18.81 -4.68 -9.41
CA LEU A 210 18.51 -5.70 -10.38
C LEU A 210 17.80 -5.10 -11.60
N PRO A 211 17.90 -5.71 -12.79
CA PRO A 211 17.10 -5.31 -13.93
C PRO A 211 15.59 -5.31 -13.61
N PRO A 212 14.77 -4.49 -14.31
CA PRO A 212 13.32 -4.58 -14.21
C PRO A 212 12.85 -6.02 -14.46
N ASP A 213 11.78 -6.41 -13.77
CA ASP A 213 11.17 -7.75 -13.91
C ASP A 213 12.04 -8.92 -13.45
N GLN A 214 13.15 -8.64 -12.74
CA GLN A 214 14.03 -9.61 -12.13
C GLN A 214 14.13 -9.43 -10.63
N GLY A 215 14.23 -10.54 -9.88
CA GLY A 215 14.40 -10.49 -8.43
C GLY A 215 13.78 -11.66 -7.67
N THR A 216 13.50 -11.44 -6.40
CA THR A 216 12.80 -12.42 -5.55
C THR A 216 11.37 -12.65 -5.99
N GLY A 217 10.77 -11.67 -6.67
CA GLY A 217 9.37 -11.70 -7.07
C GLY A 217 8.40 -11.43 -5.93
N LEU A 218 8.84 -10.73 -4.89
CA LEU A 218 7.97 -10.30 -3.81
C LEU A 218 6.81 -9.44 -4.33
N ILE A 219 7.13 -8.48 -5.19
CA ILE A 219 6.17 -7.66 -5.92
C ILE A 219 6.68 -7.45 -7.34
N TRP A 220 5.92 -7.90 -8.34
CA TRP A 220 6.19 -7.62 -9.75
C TRP A 220 5.44 -6.38 -10.26
N ARG A 221 4.19 -6.22 -9.81
CA ARG A 221 3.29 -5.11 -10.16
C ARG A 221 2.42 -4.78 -8.96
N ALA A 222 2.05 -3.52 -8.86
CA ALA A 222 1.10 -3.03 -7.88
C ALA A 222 0.11 -2.07 -8.54
N PHE A 223 -1.15 -2.19 -8.15
CA PHE A 223 -2.26 -1.37 -8.61
C PHE A 223 -3.22 -1.16 -7.47
N ASP A 224 -3.72 0.07 -7.29
CA ASP A 224 -4.76 0.36 -6.32
C ASP A 224 -5.85 1.26 -6.88
N ILE A 225 -7.07 1.02 -6.44
CA ILE A 225 -8.21 1.91 -6.59
C ILE A 225 -8.59 2.40 -5.19
N THR A 226 -8.47 3.69 -4.92
CA THR A 226 -8.90 4.27 -3.65
C THR A 226 -10.13 5.15 -3.89
N ARG A 227 -11.26 4.81 -3.27
CA ARG A 227 -12.51 5.58 -3.30
C ARG A 227 -12.63 6.36 -1.99
N PHE A 228 -13.17 7.55 -2.05
CA PHE A 228 -13.38 8.37 -0.86
C PHE A 228 -14.65 9.20 -0.98
N GLU A 229 -15.39 9.28 0.11
CA GLU A 229 -16.63 10.05 0.20
C GLU A 229 -16.76 10.74 1.55
N GLU A 230 -16.99 12.06 1.53
CA GLU A 230 -17.23 12.87 2.71
C GLU A 230 -18.72 12.89 3.03
N ARG A 231 -19.11 12.26 4.15
CA ARG A 231 -20.48 12.23 4.65
C ARG A 231 -20.48 11.79 6.13
N ASP A 232 -21.62 11.85 6.79
CA ASP A 232 -21.80 11.39 8.18
C ASP A 232 -20.85 12.06 9.17
N GLY A 233 -20.42 13.32 8.89
CA GLY A 233 -19.49 14.05 9.75
C GLY A 233 -18.03 13.63 9.63
N GLY A 234 -17.64 13.00 8.52
CA GLY A 234 -16.26 12.57 8.27
C GLY A 234 -16.05 12.09 6.85
N THR A 235 -14.98 11.35 6.61
CA THR A 235 -14.66 10.79 5.29
C THR A 235 -14.48 9.29 5.38
N TYR A 236 -15.19 8.57 4.53
CA TYR A 236 -14.98 7.15 4.24
C TYR A 236 -13.87 7.01 3.21
N ILE A 237 -12.99 6.05 3.43
CA ILE A 237 -11.97 5.62 2.48
C ILE A 237 -12.13 4.12 2.27
N GLU A 238 -12.21 3.71 1.01
CA GLU A 238 -12.16 2.33 0.56
C GLU A 238 -10.99 2.18 -0.38
N VAL A 239 -10.13 1.19 -0.15
CA VAL A 239 -9.02 0.84 -1.03
C VAL A 239 -9.19 -0.59 -1.54
N GLU A 240 -8.97 -0.80 -2.83
CA GLU A 240 -8.78 -2.10 -3.45
C GLU A 240 -7.31 -2.18 -3.88
N GLU A 241 -6.53 -3.02 -3.19
CA GLU A 241 -5.09 -3.19 -3.43
C GLU A 241 -4.85 -4.49 -4.16
N ILE A 242 -4.33 -4.40 -5.39
CA ILE A 242 -4.05 -5.53 -6.28
C ILE A 242 -2.55 -5.61 -6.50
N VAL A 243 -1.95 -6.74 -6.14
CA VAL A 243 -0.50 -6.97 -6.23
C VAL A 243 -0.22 -8.26 -6.97
N LEU A 244 0.68 -8.22 -7.95
CA LEU A 244 1.22 -9.39 -8.61
C LEU A 244 2.54 -9.79 -7.96
N SER A 245 2.64 -11.03 -7.52
CA SER A 245 3.87 -11.64 -7.01
C SER A 245 4.22 -12.92 -7.76
N ARG A 246 5.43 -13.44 -7.50
CA ARG A 246 5.88 -14.73 -7.97
C ARG A 246 5.02 -15.87 -7.41
N ASP A 247 4.83 -16.94 -8.17
CA ASP A 247 4.18 -18.16 -7.67
C ASP A 247 5.03 -18.88 -6.61
N ILE A 248 4.32 -19.54 -5.72
CA ILE A 248 4.88 -20.34 -4.64
C ILE A 248 4.89 -21.81 -5.07
N PRO A 249 6.03 -22.52 -4.94
CA PRO A 249 6.08 -23.95 -5.23
C PRO A 249 4.94 -24.73 -4.58
N ALA A 250 4.31 -25.63 -5.32
CA ALA A 250 3.12 -26.36 -4.86
C ALA A 250 3.32 -27.07 -3.52
N SER A 251 4.51 -27.60 -3.26
CA SER A 251 4.88 -28.27 -2.01
C SER A 251 4.91 -27.38 -0.79
N LEU A 252 5.04 -26.05 -0.96
CA LEU A 252 5.13 -25.07 0.14
C LEU A 252 3.84 -24.30 0.38
N ARG A 253 2.85 -24.41 -0.50
CA ARG A 253 1.63 -23.59 -0.48
C ARG A 253 0.84 -23.71 0.82
N TRP A 254 0.70 -24.92 1.33
CA TRP A 254 -0.07 -25.17 2.57
C TRP A 254 0.49 -24.44 3.80
N ILE A 255 1.79 -24.11 3.80
CA ILE A 255 2.43 -23.32 4.86
C ILE A 255 2.43 -21.83 4.49
N VAL A 256 2.77 -21.49 3.23
CA VAL A 256 3.06 -20.11 2.83
C VAL A 256 1.78 -19.32 2.56
N ASP A 257 0.74 -19.93 1.95
CA ASP A 257 -0.51 -19.23 1.64
C ASP A 257 -1.18 -18.56 2.88
N PRO A 258 -1.29 -19.22 4.06
CA PRO A 258 -1.83 -18.56 5.25
C PRO A 258 -0.97 -17.40 5.73
N ILE A 259 0.35 -17.51 5.63
CA ILE A 259 1.28 -16.44 6.04
C ILE A 259 1.10 -15.23 5.12
N VAL A 260 1.09 -15.46 3.81
CA VAL A 260 0.92 -14.42 2.79
C VAL A 260 -0.42 -13.69 2.98
N ARG A 261 -1.51 -14.43 3.18
CA ARG A 261 -2.83 -13.82 3.48
C ARG A 261 -2.79 -12.94 4.72
N ARG A 262 -2.14 -13.41 5.79
CA ARG A 262 -2.00 -12.63 7.03
C ARG A 262 -1.18 -11.36 6.83
N VAL A 263 -0.07 -11.45 6.08
CA VAL A 263 0.81 -10.32 5.78
C VAL A 263 0.08 -9.31 4.91
N SER A 264 -0.58 -9.73 3.83
CA SER A 264 -1.35 -8.82 2.95
C SER A 264 -2.45 -8.09 3.71
N ARG A 265 -3.27 -8.82 4.49
CA ARG A 265 -4.29 -8.21 5.35
C ARG A 265 -3.68 -7.21 6.34
N GLY A 266 -2.56 -7.56 6.96
CA GLY A 266 -1.84 -6.71 7.91
C GLY A 266 -1.30 -5.44 7.27
N SER A 267 -0.78 -5.53 6.05
CA SER A 267 -0.28 -4.40 5.27
C SER A 267 -1.39 -3.39 5.00
N VAL A 268 -2.51 -3.81 4.40
CA VAL A 268 -3.67 -2.95 4.13
C VAL A 268 -4.21 -2.31 5.41
N THR A 269 -4.35 -3.10 6.50
CA THR A 269 -4.81 -2.58 7.79
C THR A 269 -3.88 -1.48 8.32
N THR A 270 -2.56 -1.69 8.21
CA THR A 270 -1.56 -0.74 8.70
C THR A 270 -1.56 0.53 7.86
N SER A 271 -1.61 0.43 6.54
CA SER A 271 -1.67 1.57 5.62
C SER A 271 -2.90 2.43 5.87
N LEU A 272 -4.09 1.83 6.02
CA LEU A 272 -5.33 2.57 6.34
C LEU A 272 -5.26 3.26 7.70
N ARG A 273 -4.66 2.61 8.72
CA ARG A 273 -4.45 3.24 10.03
C ARG A 273 -3.54 4.45 9.91
N GLN A 274 -2.44 4.33 9.18
CA GLN A 274 -1.48 5.40 8.96
C GLN A 274 -2.09 6.57 8.18
N ILE A 275 -2.89 6.30 7.14
CA ILE A 275 -3.65 7.32 6.41
C ILE A 275 -4.62 8.03 7.35
N ARG A 276 -5.40 7.28 8.14
CA ARG A 276 -6.34 7.83 9.13
C ARG A 276 -5.64 8.76 10.11
N ASP A 277 -4.54 8.29 10.68
CA ASP A 277 -3.82 9.04 11.71
C ASP A 277 -3.17 10.30 11.11
N ALA A 278 -2.60 10.21 9.90
CA ALA A 278 -2.06 11.36 9.18
C ALA A 278 -3.15 12.39 8.80
N ALA A 279 -4.33 11.93 8.37
CA ALA A 279 -5.43 12.83 7.99
C ALA A 279 -6.01 13.59 9.20
N ARG A 280 -6.02 12.98 10.38
CA ARG A 280 -6.43 13.63 11.63
C ARG A 280 -5.45 14.71 12.10
N LEU A 281 -4.16 14.55 11.77
CA LEU A 281 -3.10 15.50 12.12
C LEU A 281 -2.91 16.60 11.07
N ALA A 282 -3.58 16.51 9.90
CA ALA A 282 -3.50 17.54 8.88
C ALA A 282 -4.08 18.87 9.41
N PRO A 283 -3.38 20.01 9.26
CA PRO A 283 -3.82 21.28 9.83
C PRO A 283 -5.16 21.71 9.23
N ARG A 284 -6.10 22.09 10.09
CA ARG A 284 -7.41 22.60 9.67
C ARG A 284 -7.24 24.00 9.06
N ARG A 285 -7.95 24.29 7.98
CA ARG A 285 -7.82 25.53 7.18
C ARG A 285 -7.96 26.85 7.98
N GLY A 286 -8.39 26.81 9.26
CA GLY A 286 -8.49 27.96 10.15
C GLY A 286 -7.28 28.20 11.06
N GLU A 287 -6.42 27.20 11.27
CA GLU A 287 -5.29 27.30 12.21
C GLU A 287 -4.02 27.88 11.55
N GLN A 288 -3.88 27.75 10.23
CA GLN A 288 -2.75 28.38 9.50
C GLN A 288 -2.79 29.91 9.52
N SER A 289 -3.97 30.52 9.75
CA SER A 289 -4.08 31.98 9.87
C SER A 289 -3.67 32.51 11.26
N ALA A 290 -3.68 31.68 12.29
CA ALA A 290 -3.38 32.10 13.66
C ALA A 290 -1.88 32.02 14.01
N GLU A 291 -1.13 31.12 13.37
CA GLU A 291 0.33 31.02 13.57
C GLU A 291 1.13 32.08 12.78
N CYS A 292 0.58 32.58 11.68
CA CYS A 292 1.20 33.65 10.90
C CYS A 292 1.16 35.03 11.63
N GLY A 293 0.35 35.17 12.67
CA GLY A 293 0.20 36.42 13.45
C GLY A 293 1.27 36.64 14.55
N ARG A 294 2.19 35.71 14.78
CA ARG A 294 3.26 35.79 15.78
C ARG A 294 4.69 35.82 15.25
N CYS A 295 4.90 35.98 13.97
CA CYS A 295 6.23 36.20 13.45
C CYS A 295 6.60 37.68 13.54
N PHE A 296 7.39 38.02 14.55
CA PHE A 296 8.08 39.30 14.67
C PHE A 296 9.03 39.50 13.50
N ILE A 297 8.91 40.63 12.86
CA ILE A 297 9.73 41.34 11.89
C ILE A 297 11.15 40.77 11.68
N GLY A 298 11.36 40.09 10.54
CA GLY A 298 12.67 39.78 9.97
C GLY A 298 12.52 39.47 8.46
N PRO A 299 13.42 39.98 7.59
CA PRO A 299 13.18 40.00 6.15
C PRO A 299 13.63 38.70 5.49
N THR A 300 12.89 37.63 5.58
CA THR A 300 12.86 36.50 4.64
C THR A 300 11.92 35.40 5.16
N CYS A 301 10.65 35.62 5.01
CA CYS A 301 9.68 34.50 5.10
C CYS A 301 9.44 34.01 3.69
N VAL A 302 10.08 32.91 3.30
CA VAL A 302 9.69 32.17 2.09
C VAL A 302 8.38 31.46 2.43
N VAL A 303 7.27 32.05 2.03
CA VAL A 303 5.96 31.40 2.04
C VAL A 303 6.00 30.29 1.01
N VAL A 304 6.25 29.07 1.44
CA VAL A 304 5.93 27.89 0.64
C VAL A 304 4.42 27.77 0.61
N THR A 305 3.80 28.39 -0.37
CA THR A 305 2.38 28.22 -0.66
C THR A 305 2.17 26.75 -1.00
N PRO A 306 1.33 26.00 -0.27
CA PRO A 306 0.91 24.67 -0.74
C PRO A 306 0.27 24.83 -2.12
N PRO A 307 0.45 23.88 -3.05
CA PRO A 307 -0.16 23.97 -4.36
C PRO A 307 -1.65 24.19 -4.20
N ARG A 308 -2.16 25.29 -4.76
CA ARG A 308 -3.60 25.56 -4.83
C ARG A 308 -4.22 24.42 -5.60
N LEU A 309 -5.11 23.67 -4.97
CA LEU A 309 -6.04 22.85 -5.72
C LEU A 309 -6.91 23.84 -6.51
N PRO A 310 -6.90 23.79 -7.84
CA PRO A 310 -7.77 24.62 -8.65
C PRO A 310 -9.22 24.36 -8.26
N SER A 311 -9.98 25.40 -8.05
CA SER A 311 -11.37 25.30 -7.62
C SER A 311 -12.33 24.77 -8.70
N ASP A 312 -11.88 24.67 -9.96
CA ASP A 312 -12.85 24.60 -11.07
C ASP A 312 -12.56 23.62 -12.22
N SER A 313 -11.62 22.67 -12.09
CA SER A 313 -11.33 21.85 -13.27
C SER A 313 -10.90 20.41 -12.95
N PHE A 314 -11.82 19.62 -12.46
CA PHE A 314 -11.78 18.19 -12.76
C PHE A 314 -12.68 18.00 -14.00
N SER A 315 -12.09 18.06 -15.17
CA SER A 315 -12.84 17.74 -16.39
C SER A 315 -13.32 16.28 -16.29
N SER A 316 -14.54 16.07 -16.76
CA SER A 316 -15.05 14.76 -17.13
C SER A 316 -14.23 14.20 -18.32
N GLY A 317 -12.93 13.98 -18.10
CA GLY A 317 -12.02 13.40 -19.08
C GLY A 317 -12.33 11.93 -19.24
N GLU A 318 -12.62 11.53 -20.45
CA GLU A 318 -12.76 10.14 -20.84
C GLU A 318 -11.56 9.33 -20.36
N TYR A 319 -11.83 8.34 -19.49
CA TYR A 319 -10.88 7.33 -19.12
C TYR A 319 -10.54 6.48 -20.34
N MET A 320 -9.38 6.69 -20.95
CA MET A 320 -8.82 5.74 -21.90
C MET A 320 -8.20 4.58 -21.14
N PRO A 321 -8.65 3.35 -21.36
CA PRO A 321 -8.02 2.19 -20.74
C PRO A 321 -6.55 2.05 -21.21
N PRO A 322 -5.63 1.53 -20.37
CA PRO A 322 -4.18 1.46 -20.63
C PRO A 322 -3.77 0.64 -21.86
N SER A 323 -4.67 -0.12 -22.49
CA SER A 323 -4.37 -1.07 -23.55
C SER A 323 -4.03 -0.47 -24.91
N ALA A 324 -4.18 0.86 -25.13
CA ALA A 324 -4.01 1.45 -26.46
C ALA A 324 -2.59 1.97 -26.80
N HIS A 325 -1.65 2.05 -25.84
CA HIS A 325 -0.35 2.71 -26.06
C HIS A 325 0.89 1.82 -26.09
N TRP A 326 0.78 0.51 -25.92
CA TRP A 326 1.97 -0.38 -25.85
C TRP A 326 2.43 -0.95 -27.21
N ARG A 327 1.86 -0.53 -28.36
CA ARG A 327 2.23 -1.07 -29.68
C ARG A 327 3.23 -0.24 -30.48
N ARG A 328 3.90 0.75 -29.96
CA ARG A 328 4.99 1.41 -30.70
C ARG A 328 6.13 1.82 -29.80
N LEU A 329 7.03 0.91 -29.52
CA LEU A 329 8.47 1.17 -29.43
C LEU A 329 9.15 -0.20 -29.63
N ARG A 330 9.59 -0.41 -30.85
CA ARG A 330 10.68 -1.34 -31.17
C ARG A 330 11.99 -0.62 -30.99
#